data_031115b43d679928bccb4bdd2bf3f801
#
_entry.id   031115b43d679928bccb4bdd2bf3f801
#
_cell.length_a   1.000
_cell.length_b   1.000
_cell.length_c   1.000
_cell.angle_alpha   90.00
_cell.angle_beta   90.00
_cell.angle_gamma   90.00
#
_symmetry.space_group_name_H-M   'P 1'
#
loop_
_entity.id
_entity.type
_entity.pdbx_description
1 polymer ?
#
loop_
_entity_poly.entity_id
_entity_poly.type
_entity_poly.pdbx_seq_one_letter_code
_entity_poly.pdbx_strand_id
1 'polypeptide(L)'
;MDQKLIQELINQDSTFNEATFKSYVDNMFVKIHNAIMYDELNTVSHFMTSEVYQTFEQKVASLNQQNLIQMYDELNVKSTEIIGFEATNDELKITVKLISRYLDYYLNKETGDYVSGNNQSRVEKENILTLIKKRAFLTQNAVRKCSGCGASIDVNANGVCSYCGTTYNLEDYDYILANIMTR
;
A
#
# COMPACT_ATOMS: atom_id res chain seq x y z
N MET A 1 6.00 13.82 -17.32
CA MET A 1 6.78 12.98 -16.39
C MET A 1 8.16 13.61 -16.26
N ASP A 2 8.61 13.88 -15.06
CA ASP A 2 9.91 14.53 -14.84
C ASP A 2 11.04 13.48 -14.86
N GLN A 3 11.67 13.30 -16.02
CA GLN A 3 12.81 12.37 -16.20
C GLN A 3 13.95 12.66 -15.24
N LYS A 4 14.10 13.92 -14.82
CA LYS A 4 15.13 14.33 -13.87
C LYS A 4 14.89 13.72 -12.49
N LEU A 5 13.63 13.72 -12.03
CA LEU A 5 13.23 13.13 -10.74
C LEU A 5 13.51 11.62 -10.71
N ILE A 6 13.17 10.90 -11.78
CA ILE A 6 13.44 9.46 -11.87
C ILE A 6 14.96 9.18 -11.86
N GLN A 7 15.74 10.00 -12.56
CA GLN A 7 17.21 9.83 -12.57
C GLN A 7 17.82 10.12 -11.19
N GLU A 8 17.35 11.13 -10.48
CA GLU A 8 17.77 11.42 -9.11
C GLU A 8 17.46 10.24 -8.17
N LEU A 9 16.29 9.64 -8.33
CA LEU A 9 15.87 8.48 -7.53
C LEU A 9 16.76 7.26 -7.82
N ILE A 10 17.05 6.95 -9.08
CA ILE A 10 17.96 5.87 -9.49
C ILE A 10 19.38 6.11 -8.92
N ASN A 11 19.84 7.36 -8.89
CA ASN A 11 21.14 7.69 -8.32
C ASN A 11 21.20 7.43 -6.80
N GLN A 12 20.07 7.53 -6.10
CA GLN A 12 19.98 7.26 -4.66
C GLN A 12 19.67 5.79 -4.33
N ASP A 13 18.91 5.12 -5.19
CA ASP A 13 18.58 3.69 -5.09
C ASP A 13 18.85 3.01 -6.44
N SER A 14 20.05 2.44 -6.61
CA SER A 14 20.45 1.78 -7.85
C SER A 14 19.62 0.54 -8.21
N THR A 15 18.82 0.04 -7.27
CA THR A 15 17.88 -1.07 -7.48
C THR A 15 16.50 -0.63 -7.95
N PHE A 16 16.25 0.68 -7.94
CA PHE A 16 14.95 1.22 -8.32
C PHE A 16 14.64 0.99 -9.80
N ASN A 17 13.44 0.48 -10.04
CA ASN A 17 12.87 0.36 -11.38
C ASN A 17 11.45 0.96 -11.36
N GLU A 18 11.22 1.98 -12.17
CA GLU A 18 9.97 2.74 -12.18
C GLU A 18 8.75 1.86 -12.48
N ALA A 19 8.83 0.99 -13.48
CA ALA A 19 7.71 0.15 -13.89
C ALA A 19 7.34 -0.87 -12.79
N THR A 20 8.35 -1.49 -12.20
CA THR A 20 8.18 -2.44 -11.08
C THR A 20 7.59 -1.72 -9.86
N PHE A 21 8.12 -0.54 -9.53
CA PHE A 21 7.63 0.26 -8.42
C PHE A 21 6.16 0.66 -8.59
N LYS A 22 5.77 1.17 -9.77
CA LYS A 22 4.37 1.52 -10.05
C LYS A 22 3.44 0.31 -9.94
N SER A 23 3.83 -0.82 -10.51
CA SER A 23 3.06 -2.06 -10.38
C SER A 23 2.92 -2.52 -8.93
N TYR A 24 3.98 -2.36 -8.13
CA TYR A 24 3.94 -2.62 -6.69
C TYR A 24 2.94 -1.72 -5.97
N VAL A 25 2.97 -0.41 -6.23
CA VAL A 25 2.05 0.57 -5.64
C VAL A 25 0.60 0.26 -6.01
N ASP A 26 0.32 -0.05 -7.28
CA ASP A 26 -1.01 -0.40 -7.76
C ASP A 26 -1.56 -1.64 -7.04
N ASN A 27 -0.76 -2.69 -6.96
CA ASN A 27 -1.13 -3.94 -6.28
C ASN A 27 -1.33 -3.74 -4.77
N MET A 28 -0.44 -2.98 -4.12
CA MET A 28 -0.54 -2.62 -2.70
C MET A 28 -1.85 -1.86 -2.43
N PHE A 29 -2.16 -0.86 -3.25
CA PHE A 29 -3.38 -0.05 -3.12
C PHE A 29 -4.64 -0.93 -3.19
N VAL A 30 -4.72 -1.82 -4.19
CA VAL A 30 -5.87 -2.74 -4.35
C VAL A 30 -5.96 -3.70 -3.17
N LYS A 31 -4.84 -4.28 -2.72
CA LYS A 31 -4.84 -5.21 -1.58
C LYS A 31 -5.31 -4.55 -0.29
N ILE A 32 -4.86 -3.31 -0.01
CA ILE A 32 -5.29 -2.56 1.19
C ILE A 32 -6.80 -2.31 1.16
N HIS A 33 -7.36 -1.88 0.02
CA HIS A 33 -8.80 -1.63 -0.09
C HIS A 33 -9.62 -2.91 0.03
N ASN A 34 -9.15 -4.02 -0.54
CA ASN A 34 -9.78 -5.33 -0.35
C ASN A 34 -9.75 -5.76 1.13
N ALA A 35 -8.61 -5.56 1.81
CA ALA A 35 -8.49 -5.89 3.23
C ALA A 35 -9.42 -5.06 4.12
N ILE A 36 -9.66 -3.79 3.78
CA ILE A 36 -10.68 -2.96 4.45
C ILE A 36 -12.08 -3.53 4.22
N MET A 37 -12.41 -3.89 2.98
CA MET A 37 -13.71 -4.42 2.58
C MET A 37 -14.04 -5.75 3.28
N TYR A 38 -13.05 -6.62 3.46
CA TYR A 38 -13.21 -7.94 4.07
C TYR A 38 -12.87 -8.00 5.58
N ASP A 39 -12.54 -6.87 6.21
CA ASP A 39 -12.13 -6.80 7.62
C ASP A 39 -10.87 -7.65 7.93
N GLU A 40 -9.91 -7.66 6.99
CA GLU A 40 -8.69 -8.48 7.02
C GLU A 40 -7.41 -7.64 7.02
N LEU A 41 -7.41 -6.48 7.70
CA LEU A 41 -6.30 -5.51 7.70
C LEU A 41 -4.97 -6.12 8.17
N ASN A 42 -5.01 -7.13 9.04
CA ASN A 42 -3.80 -7.81 9.50
C ASN A 42 -2.99 -8.44 8.37
N THR A 43 -3.63 -8.84 7.27
CA THR A 43 -2.98 -9.46 6.10
C THR A 43 -2.13 -8.49 5.29
N VAL A 44 -2.36 -7.19 5.45
CA VAL A 44 -1.69 -6.11 4.70
C VAL A 44 -0.87 -5.15 5.59
N SER A 45 -0.77 -5.44 6.88
CA SER A 45 -0.04 -4.60 7.86
C SER A 45 1.41 -4.32 7.45
N HIS A 46 2.05 -5.29 6.79
CA HIS A 46 3.43 -5.21 6.33
C HIS A 46 3.65 -4.23 5.16
N PHE A 47 2.59 -3.72 4.52
CA PHE A 47 2.70 -2.73 3.44
C PHE A 47 2.71 -1.28 3.93
N MET A 48 2.57 -1.03 5.23
CA MET A 48 2.38 0.32 5.75
C MET A 48 3.04 0.54 7.11
N THR A 49 3.23 1.80 7.45
CA THR A 49 3.70 2.17 8.80
C THR A 49 2.61 1.91 9.84
N SER A 50 3.01 1.84 11.10
CA SER A 50 2.08 1.63 12.22
C SER A 50 1.00 2.71 12.29
N GLU A 51 1.35 3.96 11.95
CA GLU A 51 0.43 5.10 11.98
C GLU A 51 -0.66 4.97 10.90
N VAL A 52 -0.27 4.56 9.69
CA VAL A 52 -1.23 4.31 8.60
C VAL A 52 -2.11 3.11 8.94
N TYR A 53 -1.52 2.04 9.48
CA TYR A 53 -2.27 0.87 9.93
C TYR A 53 -3.34 1.25 10.96
N GLN A 54 -2.97 2.00 12.00
CA GLN A 54 -3.90 2.46 13.02
C GLN A 54 -5.03 3.33 12.44
N THR A 55 -4.73 4.16 11.44
CA THR A 55 -5.74 4.98 10.75
C THR A 55 -6.79 4.10 10.05
N PHE A 56 -6.35 3.06 9.35
CA PHE A 56 -7.26 2.11 8.71
C PHE A 56 -8.01 1.24 9.73
N GLU A 57 -7.34 0.83 10.80
CA GLU A 57 -7.96 0.07 11.90
C GLU A 57 -9.09 0.87 12.55
N GLN A 58 -8.87 2.16 12.84
CA GLN A 58 -9.91 3.06 13.35
C GLN A 58 -11.08 3.22 12.38
N LYS A 59 -10.79 3.31 11.07
CA LYS A 59 -11.82 3.36 10.03
C LYS A 59 -12.69 2.10 10.05
N VAL A 60 -12.07 0.93 10.03
CA VAL A 60 -12.78 -0.36 10.05
C VAL A 60 -13.57 -0.52 11.35
N ALA A 61 -12.98 -0.17 12.50
CA ALA A 61 -13.67 -0.20 13.79
C ALA A 61 -14.91 0.72 13.80
N SER A 62 -14.82 1.92 13.22
CA SER A 62 -15.95 2.83 13.09
C SER A 62 -17.06 2.28 12.20
N LEU A 63 -16.72 1.64 11.09
CA LEU A 63 -17.68 0.97 10.21
C LEU A 63 -18.38 -0.19 10.94
N ASN A 64 -17.61 -1.00 11.65
CA ASN A 64 -18.12 -2.12 12.44
C ASN A 64 -19.11 -1.65 13.53
N GLN A 65 -18.80 -0.55 14.23
CA GLN A 65 -19.71 0.05 15.22
C GLN A 65 -21.04 0.52 14.61
N GLN A 66 -21.03 0.91 13.35
CA GLN A 66 -22.21 1.32 12.60
C GLN A 66 -22.92 0.16 11.89
N ASN A 67 -22.41 -1.05 12.04
CA ASN A 67 -22.85 -2.26 11.33
C ASN A 67 -22.79 -2.09 9.80
N LEU A 68 -21.73 -1.44 9.30
CA LEU A 68 -21.51 -1.13 7.89
C LEU A 68 -20.26 -1.83 7.34
N ILE A 69 -20.32 -2.15 6.06
CA ILE A 69 -19.17 -2.49 5.22
C ILE A 69 -19.06 -1.43 4.13
N GLN A 70 -17.90 -0.83 3.95
CA GLN A 70 -17.62 -0.01 2.76
C GLN A 70 -17.16 -0.90 1.63
N MET A 71 -17.87 -0.83 0.51
CA MET A 71 -17.54 -1.57 -0.71
C MET A 71 -16.71 -0.70 -1.66
N TYR A 72 -15.67 -1.31 -2.23
CA TYR A 72 -14.83 -0.75 -3.29
C TYR A 72 -14.93 -1.65 -4.53
N ASP A 73 -16.16 -1.90 -4.99
CA ASP A 73 -16.38 -2.84 -6.07
C ASP A 73 -15.81 -2.35 -7.39
N GLU A 74 -15.35 -3.30 -8.20
CA GLU A 74 -14.72 -3.03 -9.49
C GLU A 74 -13.51 -2.08 -9.38
N LEU A 75 -12.82 -2.11 -8.22
CA LEU A 75 -11.65 -1.27 -7.98
C LEU A 75 -10.57 -1.55 -9.01
N ASN A 76 -10.15 -0.51 -9.70
CA ASN A 76 -8.97 -0.53 -10.56
C ASN A 76 -8.16 0.77 -10.42
N VAL A 77 -6.87 0.67 -10.69
CA VAL A 77 -5.97 1.82 -10.81
C VAL A 77 -5.92 2.23 -12.26
N LYS A 78 -6.27 3.49 -12.54
CA LYS A 78 -6.26 4.08 -13.88
C LYS A 78 -4.88 4.59 -14.27
N SER A 79 -4.18 5.20 -13.31
CA SER A 79 -2.83 5.73 -13.52
C SER A 79 -2.09 5.91 -12.21
N THR A 80 -0.77 5.73 -12.27
CA THR A 80 0.17 5.95 -11.17
C THR A 80 1.34 6.79 -11.66
N GLU A 81 1.57 7.93 -11.02
CA GLU A 81 2.60 8.89 -11.38
C GLU A 81 3.44 9.26 -10.16
N ILE A 82 4.77 9.19 -10.30
CA ILE A 82 5.67 9.69 -9.28
C ILE A 82 5.76 11.20 -9.46
N ILE A 83 5.36 11.95 -8.41
CA ILE A 83 5.27 13.41 -8.43
C ILE A 83 6.26 14.10 -7.51
N GLY A 84 6.98 13.35 -6.67
CA GLY A 84 7.96 13.89 -5.76
C GLY A 84 8.91 12.84 -5.23
N PHE A 85 10.11 13.30 -4.86
CA PHE A 85 11.14 12.50 -4.25
C PHE A 85 11.93 13.34 -3.25
N GLU A 86 12.17 12.81 -2.08
CA GLU A 86 13.00 13.40 -1.04
C GLU A 86 13.96 12.33 -0.51
N ALA A 87 15.20 12.73 -0.25
CA ALA A 87 16.21 11.87 0.33
C ALA A 87 16.76 12.51 1.61
N THR A 88 16.68 11.81 2.72
CA THR A 88 17.34 12.19 3.98
C THR A 88 18.52 11.27 4.26
N ASN A 89 19.18 11.41 5.41
CA ASN A 89 20.25 10.51 5.83
C ASN A 89 19.71 9.11 6.17
N ASP A 90 18.45 9.01 6.59
CA ASP A 90 17.86 7.80 7.15
C ASP A 90 16.92 7.07 6.18
N GLU A 91 16.25 7.82 5.29
CA GLU A 91 15.22 7.28 4.41
C GLU A 91 15.13 7.97 3.05
N LEU A 92 14.59 7.25 2.09
CA LEU A 92 14.06 7.77 0.83
C LEU A 92 12.55 7.86 0.92
N LYS A 93 11.98 8.96 0.40
CA LYS A 93 10.56 9.22 0.36
C LYS A 93 10.11 9.49 -1.06
N ILE A 94 9.13 8.75 -1.55
CA ILE A 94 8.52 8.93 -2.87
C ILE A 94 7.08 9.37 -2.68
N THR A 95 6.69 10.46 -3.35
CA THR A 95 5.29 10.89 -3.42
C THR A 95 4.70 10.48 -4.76
N VAL A 96 3.56 9.81 -4.68
CA VAL A 96 2.85 9.24 -5.83
C VAL A 96 1.45 9.80 -5.92
N LYS A 97 1.04 10.21 -7.12
CA LYS A 97 -0.35 10.46 -7.46
C LYS A 97 -0.94 9.23 -8.15
N LEU A 98 -1.98 8.66 -7.56
CA LEU A 98 -2.68 7.48 -8.05
C LEU A 98 -4.14 7.83 -8.31
N ILE A 99 -4.61 7.57 -9.52
CA ILE A 99 -6.02 7.71 -9.88
C ILE A 99 -6.67 6.33 -9.83
N SER A 100 -7.67 6.18 -8.97
CA SER A 100 -8.45 4.96 -8.84
C SER A 100 -9.90 5.16 -9.27
N ARG A 101 -10.56 4.08 -9.69
CA ARG A 101 -11.97 4.05 -10.07
C ARG A 101 -12.63 2.84 -9.46
N TYR A 102 -13.78 3.03 -8.80
CA TYR A 102 -14.54 1.98 -8.14
C TYR A 102 -15.98 2.41 -7.87
N LEU A 103 -16.86 1.44 -7.60
CA LEU A 103 -18.16 1.69 -7.00
C LEU A 103 -17.95 1.91 -5.50
N ASP A 104 -18.39 3.07 -4.96
CA ASP A 104 -18.17 3.46 -3.57
C ASP A 104 -19.52 3.51 -2.84
N TYR A 105 -19.81 2.47 -2.10
CA TYR A 105 -21.09 2.35 -1.41
C TYR A 105 -20.97 1.54 -0.11
N TYR A 106 -22.02 1.56 0.69
CA TYR A 106 -22.08 0.88 1.98
C TYR A 106 -23.20 -0.15 2.00
N LEU A 107 -22.89 -1.29 2.58
CA LEU A 107 -23.83 -2.37 2.88
C LEU A 107 -24.00 -2.48 4.39
N ASN A 108 -25.19 -2.94 4.82
CA ASN A 108 -25.37 -3.43 6.18
C ASN A 108 -24.60 -4.76 6.35
N LYS A 109 -23.77 -4.85 7.39
CA LYS A 109 -22.87 -5.98 7.61
C LYS A 109 -23.59 -7.31 7.87
N GLU A 110 -24.78 -7.27 8.51
CA GLU A 110 -25.54 -8.46 8.87
C GLU A 110 -26.45 -8.93 7.72
N THR A 111 -27.14 -7.99 7.06
CA THR A 111 -28.15 -8.33 6.05
C THR A 111 -27.64 -8.34 4.63
N GLY A 112 -26.51 -7.63 4.37
CA GLY A 112 -26.02 -7.40 3.02
C GLY A 112 -26.80 -6.36 2.22
N ASP A 113 -27.78 -5.68 2.84
CA ASP A 113 -28.59 -4.70 2.15
C ASP A 113 -27.83 -3.41 1.86
N TYR A 114 -28.12 -2.80 0.71
CA TYR A 114 -27.61 -1.48 0.36
C TYR A 114 -28.09 -0.41 1.35
N VAL A 115 -27.16 0.40 1.83
CA VAL A 115 -27.46 1.49 2.78
C VAL A 115 -27.30 2.85 2.10
N SER A 116 -26.18 3.13 1.47
CA SER A 116 -25.89 4.43 0.87
C SER A 116 -24.68 4.38 -0.08
N GLY A 117 -24.42 5.48 -0.79
CA GLY A 117 -23.28 5.62 -1.68
C GLY A 117 -23.64 5.45 -3.15
N ASN A 118 -22.66 5.11 -3.99
CA ASN A 118 -22.86 4.95 -5.43
C ASN A 118 -22.49 3.53 -5.89
N ASN A 119 -23.51 2.70 -6.08
CA ASN A 119 -23.39 1.34 -6.58
C ASN A 119 -23.81 1.19 -8.06
N GLN A 120 -24.04 2.31 -8.78
CA GLN A 120 -24.49 2.31 -10.18
C GLN A 120 -23.40 2.78 -11.14
N SER A 121 -22.54 3.68 -10.69
CA SER A 121 -21.47 4.23 -11.51
C SER A 121 -20.19 4.39 -10.71
N ARG A 122 -19.05 4.09 -11.35
CA ARG A 122 -17.75 4.23 -10.71
C ARG A 122 -17.43 5.69 -10.44
N VAL A 123 -16.98 5.98 -9.24
CA VAL A 123 -16.35 7.24 -8.89
C VAL A 123 -14.86 7.19 -9.26
N GLU A 124 -14.31 8.33 -9.63
CA GLU A 124 -12.87 8.48 -9.84
C GLU A 124 -12.30 9.28 -8.65
N LYS A 125 -11.24 8.77 -8.05
CA LYS A 125 -10.59 9.37 -6.89
C LYS A 125 -9.12 9.61 -7.17
N GLU A 126 -8.65 10.80 -6.80
CA GLU A 126 -7.22 11.11 -6.74
C GLU A 126 -6.68 10.76 -5.36
N ASN A 127 -5.63 9.96 -5.33
CA ASN A 127 -4.96 9.56 -4.10
C ASN A 127 -3.51 10.05 -4.16
N ILE A 128 -3.08 10.76 -3.12
CA ILE A 128 -1.69 11.13 -2.92
C ILE A 128 -1.11 10.19 -1.87
N LEU A 129 -0.17 9.36 -2.30
CA LEU A 129 0.50 8.37 -1.49
C LEU A 129 1.91 8.84 -1.17
N THR A 130 2.36 8.67 0.07
CA THR A 130 3.76 8.82 0.44
C THR A 130 4.31 7.45 0.81
N LEU A 131 5.36 7.02 0.10
CA LEU A 131 6.06 5.77 0.39
C LEU A 131 7.45 6.08 0.90
N ILE A 132 7.91 5.31 1.88
CA ILE A 132 9.25 5.44 2.48
C ILE A 132 10.02 4.12 2.38
N LYS A 133 11.36 4.24 2.27
CA LYS A 133 12.31 3.11 2.33
C LYS A 133 13.52 3.53 3.14
N LYS A 134 13.91 2.74 4.14
CA LYS A 134 15.07 3.02 4.98
C LYS A 134 16.37 2.88 4.19
N ARG A 135 17.30 3.83 4.34
CA ARG A 135 18.60 3.83 3.66
C ARG A 135 19.50 2.68 4.06
N ALA A 136 19.38 2.17 5.27
CA ALA A 136 20.15 1.01 5.74
C ALA A 136 20.05 -0.20 4.80
N PHE A 137 19.00 -0.28 3.99
CA PHE A 137 18.72 -1.38 3.06
C PHE A 137 18.96 -1.02 1.57
N LEU A 138 19.49 0.17 1.28
CA LEU A 138 19.84 0.58 -0.10
C LEU A 138 21.18 0.03 -0.56
N THR A 139 22.06 -0.30 0.37
CA THR A 139 23.37 -0.83 0.07
C THR A 139 23.32 -2.33 0.04
N GLN A 140 23.50 -2.87 -1.14
CA GLN A 140 23.76 -4.27 -1.47
C GLN A 140 22.58 -5.06 -2.01
N ASN A 141 22.94 -5.96 -2.91
CA ASN A 141 22.34 -7.25 -3.26
C ASN A 141 21.87 -8.06 -2.03
N ALA A 142 21.13 -7.42 -1.11
CA ALA A 142 20.57 -8.07 0.05
C ALA A 142 19.55 -9.07 -0.45
N VAL A 143 19.99 -10.31 -0.62
CA VAL A 143 19.09 -11.44 -0.61
C VAL A 143 18.24 -11.25 0.65
N ARG A 144 17.01 -10.86 0.46
CA ARG A 144 16.06 -10.62 1.54
C ARG A 144 15.95 -11.92 2.31
N LYS A 145 16.43 -11.92 3.54
CA LYS A 145 16.46 -13.12 4.37
C LYS A 145 15.47 -12.98 5.52
N CYS A 146 14.73 -14.04 5.78
CA CYS A 146 13.88 -14.12 6.95
C CYS A 146 14.72 -14.03 8.24
N SER A 147 14.34 -13.13 9.15
CA SER A 147 15.00 -12.98 10.44
C SER A 147 14.88 -14.21 11.33
N GLY A 148 13.85 -15.05 11.11
CA GLY A 148 13.63 -16.27 11.89
C GLY A 148 14.42 -17.48 11.40
N CYS A 149 14.53 -17.71 10.08
CA CYS A 149 15.15 -18.94 9.56
C CYS A 149 16.23 -18.70 8.48
N GLY A 150 16.49 -17.44 8.10
CA GLY A 150 17.49 -17.11 7.07
C GLY A 150 17.09 -17.44 5.63
N ALA A 151 15.90 -17.98 5.38
CA ALA A 151 15.40 -18.25 4.03
C ALA A 151 15.18 -16.95 3.26
N SER A 152 15.29 -17.00 1.92
CA SER A 152 14.96 -15.86 1.05
C SER A 152 13.49 -15.49 1.19
N ILE A 153 13.22 -14.18 1.37
CA ILE A 153 11.86 -13.65 1.49
C ILE A 153 11.40 -13.18 0.10
N ASP A 154 10.22 -13.64 -0.33
CA ASP A 154 9.50 -13.09 -1.47
C ASP A 154 8.64 -11.91 -1.01
N VAL A 155 8.94 -10.71 -1.49
CA VAL A 155 8.19 -9.48 -1.16
C VAL A 155 6.75 -9.48 -1.61
N ASN A 156 6.39 -10.33 -2.55
CA ASN A 156 5.00 -10.50 -2.99
C ASN A 156 4.21 -11.48 -2.10
N ALA A 157 4.89 -12.15 -1.17
CA ALA A 157 4.25 -13.02 -0.20
C ALA A 157 3.45 -12.19 0.84
N ASN A 158 2.65 -12.86 1.63
CA ASN A 158 1.68 -12.28 2.57
C ASN A 158 2.32 -11.67 3.85
N GLY A 159 3.56 -11.18 3.81
CA GLY A 159 4.27 -10.66 4.98
C GLY A 159 4.69 -11.74 5.98
N VAL A 160 4.59 -13.00 5.58
CA VAL A 160 4.92 -14.17 6.40
C VAL A 160 5.90 -15.05 5.62
N CYS A 161 6.96 -15.47 6.29
CA CYS A 161 7.92 -16.39 5.71
C CYS A 161 7.26 -17.74 5.40
N SER A 162 7.30 -18.15 4.12
CA SER A 162 6.72 -19.42 3.67
C SER A 162 7.38 -20.68 4.28
N TYR A 163 8.56 -20.53 4.88
CA TYR A 163 9.32 -21.65 5.46
C TYR A 163 9.10 -21.83 6.96
N CYS A 164 9.06 -20.73 7.73
CA CYS A 164 8.98 -20.81 9.19
C CYS A 164 7.81 -20.04 9.83
N GLY A 165 6.98 -19.37 9.02
CA GLY A 165 5.83 -18.62 9.52
C GLY A 165 6.17 -17.30 10.23
N THR A 166 7.45 -16.90 10.31
CA THR A 166 7.83 -15.62 10.90
C THR A 166 7.25 -14.46 10.09
N THR A 167 6.50 -13.59 10.76
CA THR A 167 6.03 -12.33 10.18
C THR A 167 7.20 -11.36 10.03
N TYR A 168 7.29 -10.69 8.90
CA TYR A 168 8.29 -9.66 8.65
C TYR A 168 7.65 -8.35 8.20
N ASN A 169 8.26 -7.23 8.59
CA ASN A 169 7.84 -5.92 8.14
C ASN A 169 8.61 -5.53 6.87
N LEU A 170 7.89 -5.17 5.80
CA LEU A 170 8.51 -4.71 4.55
C LEU A 170 9.27 -3.39 4.74
N GLU A 171 8.97 -2.61 5.77
CA GLU A 171 9.73 -1.41 6.13
C GLU A 171 11.24 -1.66 6.17
N ASP A 172 11.65 -2.86 6.53
CA ASP A 172 13.05 -3.26 6.58
C ASP A 172 13.63 -3.61 5.21
N TYR A 173 12.83 -3.71 4.15
CA TYR A 173 13.29 -4.27 2.86
C TYR A 173 12.86 -3.49 1.64
N ASP A 174 11.75 -2.75 1.66
CA ASP A 174 11.19 -2.07 0.49
C ASP A 174 10.45 -0.78 0.85
N TYR A 175 9.84 -0.17 -0.16
CA TYR A 175 8.97 0.99 0.02
C TYR A 175 7.65 0.57 0.66
N ILE A 176 7.29 1.20 1.78
CA ILE A 176 6.00 1.03 2.45
C ILE A 176 5.21 2.33 2.48
N LEU A 177 3.89 2.20 2.62
CA LEU A 177 2.98 3.33 2.70
C LEU A 177 3.11 4.04 4.05
N ALA A 178 3.52 5.31 4.02
CA ALA A 178 3.67 6.17 5.21
C ALA A 178 2.57 7.23 5.31
N ASN A 179 1.86 7.52 4.21
CA ASN A 179 0.70 8.42 4.22
C ASN A 179 -0.17 8.17 3.00
N ILE A 180 -1.47 8.41 3.15
CA ILE A 180 -2.46 8.40 2.07
C ILE A 180 -3.49 9.50 2.28
N MET A 181 -3.73 10.30 1.23
CA MET A 181 -4.80 11.31 1.18
C MET A 181 -5.63 11.08 -0.06
N THR A 182 -6.94 10.92 0.09
CA THR A 182 -7.90 10.74 -1.01
C THR A 182 -8.74 12.02 -1.19
N ARG A 183 -8.90 12.44 -2.46
CA ARG A 183 -9.68 13.62 -2.87
C ARG A 183 -10.78 13.25 -3.85
#